data_ac0317a5b4621731c238521a05465b49
#
_entry.id   ac0317a5b4621731c238521a05465b49
#
_cell.length_a   1.000
_cell.length_b   1.000
_cell.length_c   1.000
_cell.angle_alpha   90.00
_cell.angle_beta   90.00
_cell.angle_gamma   90.00
#
_symmetry.space_group_name_H-M   'P 1'
#
loop_
_entity.id
_entity.type
_entity.pdbx_description
1 polymer ?
#
loop_
_entity_poly.entity_id
_entity_poly.type
_entity_poly.pdbx_seq_one_letter_code
_entity_poly.pdbx_strand_id
1 'polypeptide(L)'
;AVRFGGGMGNIIRGGTLSGLPRFLEGARYSTQWAGAPWSVVSKSNGSNDYNDDINCRSLMTNWLAGGSCYLPDKKDGKKVPIELALAVHSDAGYKADNSFVGTLGICTTQEGNKTLGDGLSRKVSKTLAEQLVSNVKRDIDNAFHVNWATRSVWDRNYSETRLPEVPSAILETLSHQNFPDIMLGQDPNFKFTLARSVYKTILKYEANMHGKTYSVQPLAPSN
;
A
#
# COMPACT_ATOMS: atom_id res chain seq x y z
N ALA A 1 19.26 6.42 -16.63
CA ALA A 1 19.40 4.97 -16.45
C ALA A 1 19.01 4.23 -17.75
N VAL A 2 19.86 3.33 -18.20
CA VAL A 2 19.53 2.47 -19.35
C VAL A 2 18.75 1.28 -18.82
N ARG A 3 17.51 1.12 -19.26
CA ARG A 3 16.70 -0.05 -18.94
C ARG A 3 16.86 -1.07 -20.06
N PHE A 4 17.51 -2.18 -19.77
CA PHE A 4 17.42 -3.36 -20.61
C PHE A 4 16.13 -4.09 -20.24
N GLY A 5 15.00 -3.55 -20.69
CA GLY A 5 13.71 -4.17 -20.47
C GLY A 5 13.58 -5.44 -21.31
N GLY A 6 12.99 -6.48 -20.77
CA GLY A 6 12.80 -7.77 -21.40
C GLY A 6 11.79 -7.78 -22.58
N GLY A 7 11.80 -6.77 -23.45
CA GLY A 7 10.88 -6.71 -24.60
C GLY A 7 9.42 -6.49 -24.21
N MET A 8 8.51 -6.80 -25.14
CA MET A 8 7.07 -6.75 -24.91
C MET A 8 6.63 -7.95 -24.09
N GLY A 9 5.66 -7.73 -23.20
CA GLY A 9 5.07 -8.79 -22.41
C GLY A 9 4.28 -9.77 -23.25
N ASN A 10 4.43 -11.04 -22.94
CA ASN A 10 3.67 -12.13 -23.55
C ASN A 10 2.82 -12.88 -22.51
N ILE A 11 2.62 -12.28 -21.36
CA ILE A 11 1.88 -12.87 -20.25
C ILE A 11 0.40 -12.57 -20.41
N ILE A 12 -0.39 -13.62 -20.38
CA ILE A 12 -1.85 -13.53 -20.46
C ILE A 12 -2.38 -13.37 -19.03
N ARG A 13 -3.09 -12.26 -18.80
CA ARG A 13 -3.83 -11.99 -17.56
C ARG A 13 -5.29 -11.73 -17.90
N GLY A 14 -6.21 -12.41 -17.23
CA GLY A 14 -7.63 -12.27 -17.54
C GLY A 14 -8.01 -12.63 -18.97
N GLY A 15 -7.26 -13.52 -19.63
CA GLY A 15 -7.49 -13.93 -21.03
C GLY A 15 -6.95 -12.96 -22.08
N THR A 16 -6.30 -11.86 -21.69
CA THR A 16 -5.80 -10.83 -22.62
C THR A 16 -4.30 -10.67 -22.50
N LEU A 17 -3.62 -10.53 -23.66
CA LEU A 17 -2.23 -10.15 -23.75
C LEU A 17 -2.12 -8.61 -23.63
N SER A 18 -1.28 -8.12 -22.72
CA SER A 18 -1.18 -6.68 -22.45
C SER A 18 -0.57 -5.90 -23.62
N GLY A 19 0.37 -6.49 -24.34
CA GLY A 19 1.15 -5.80 -25.37
C GLY A 19 2.07 -4.69 -24.84
N LEU A 20 2.19 -4.55 -23.52
CA LEU A 20 3.03 -3.56 -22.88
C LEU A 20 4.45 -4.07 -22.65
N PRO A 21 5.47 -3.18 -22.52
CA PRO A 21 6.78 -3.57 -22.03
C PRO A 21 6.68 -4.24 -20.65
N ARG A 22 7.44 -5.29 -20.43
CA ARG A 22 7.36 -6.09 -19.19
C ARG A 22 7.46 -5.27 -17.91
N PHE A 23 8.30 -4.24 -17.90
CA PHE A 23 8.45 -3.38 -16.71
C PHE A 23 7.20 -2.54 -16.37
N LEU A 24 6.22 -2.45 -17.28
CA LEU A 24 4.92 -1.83 -17.05
C LEU A 24 3.81 -2.85 -16.71
N GLU A 25 4.09 -4.14 -16.83
CA GLU A 25 3.07 -5.18 -16.63
C GLU A 25 2.78 -5.52 -15.17
N GLY A 26 3.68 -5.17 -14.25
CA GLY A 26 3.48 -5.43 -12.84
C GLY A 26 4.71 -5.19 -11.98
N ALA A 27 4.49 -5.28 -10.66
CA ALA A 27 5.51 -5.06 -9.65
C ALA A 27 6.67 -6.07 -9.75
N ARG A 28 6.39 -7.30 -10.14
CA ARG A 28 7.37 -8.37 -10.31
C ARG A 28 8.55 -7.93 -11.19
N TYR A 29 8.26 -7.38 -12.35
CA TYR A 29 9.28 -6.99 -13.31
C TYR A 29 10.05 -5.74 -12.88
N SER A 30 9.37 -4.79 -12.24
CA SER A 30 10.03 -3.62 -11.63
C SER A 30 10.96 -4.04 -10.50
N THR A 31 10.55 -4.98 -9.65
CA THR A 31 11.33 -5.54 -8.55
C THR A 31 12.55 -6.32 -9.07
N GLN A 32 12.39 -7.12 -10.12
CA GLN A 32 13.47 -7.82 -10.78
C GLN A 32 14.49 -6.84 -11.38
N TRP A 33 14.01 -5.82 -12.05
CA TRP A 33 14.86 -4.78 -12.63
C TRP A 33 15.63 -3.98 -11.56
N ALA A 34 15.03 -3.80 -10.36
CA ALA A 34 15.69 -3.17 -9.22
C ALA A 34 16.80 -4.07 -8.58
N GLY A 35 17.02 -5.27 -9.10
CA GLY A 35 18.07 -6.18 -8.65
C GLY A 35 17.69 -7.06 -7.46
N ALA A 36 16.41 -7.24 -7.19
CA ALA A 36 15.97 -8.19 -6.16
C ALA A 36 16.28 -9.64 -6.59
N PRO A 37 16.60 -10.53 -5.65
CA PRO A 37 16.91 -11.92 -5.96
C PRO A 37 15.67 -12.68 -6.45
N TRP A 38 15.91 -13.81 -7.14
CA TRP A 38 14.84 -14.66 -7.68
C TRP A 38 13.80 -15.07 -6.65
N SER A 39 14.22 -15.39 -5.43
CA SER A 39 13.33 -15.73 -4.32
C SER A 39 12.35 -14.62 -3.92
N VAL A 40 12.68 -13.37 -4.22
CA VAL A 40 11.80 -12.21 -4.00
C VAL A 40 10.86 -12.00 -5.19
N VAL A 41 11.37 -12.10 -6.40
CA VAL A 41 10.58 -11.79 -7.62
C VAL A 41 9.74 -12.96 -8.11
N SER A 42 9.99 -14.18 -7.65
CA SER A 42 9.28 -15.38 -8.11
C SER A 42 9.11 -16.40 -7.01
N LYS A 43 8.13 -16.17 -6.14
CA LYS A 43 7.78 -17.08 -5.04
C LYS A 43 7.33 -18.46 -5.56
N SER A 44 6.69 -18.51 -6.72
CA SER A 44 6.22 -19.74 -7.36
C SER A 44 7.28 -20.41 -8.24
N ASN A 45 8.52 -19.90 -8.24
CA ASN A 45 9.60 -20.36 -9.11
C ASN A 45 9.24 -20.33 -10.61
N GLY A 46 8.55 -19.27 -11.03
CA GLY A 46 8.15 -19.05 -12.41
C GLY A 46 6.89 -19.78 -12.88
N SER A 47 6.25 -20.56 -12.00
CA SER A 47 5.08 -21.36 -12.37
C SER A 47 3.77 -20.55 -12.39
N ASN A 48 3.71 -19.38 -11.71
CA ASN A 48 2.52 -18.55 -11.64
C ASN A 48 2.89 -17.07 -11.55
N ASP A 49 2.88 -16.41 -12.71
CA ASP A 49 3.26 -14.99 -12.84
C ASP A 49 2.37 -14.06 -12.00
N TYR A 50 1.06 -14.32 -11.97
CA TYR A 50 0.13 -13.51 -11.20
C TYR A 50 0.41 -13.58 -9.69
N ASN A 51 0.61 -14.78 -9.15
CA ASN A 51 0.97 -14.95 -7.74
C ASN A 51 2.35 -14.35 -7.43
N ASP A 52 3.30 -14.49 -8.32
CA ASP A 52 4.63 -13.89 -8.16
C ASP A 52 4.54 -12.36 -8.10
N ASP A 53 3.73 -11.74 -8.95
CA ASP A 53 3.50 -10.30 -8.96
C ASP A 53 2.85 -9.80 -7.67
N ILE A 54 1.83 -10.49 -7.17
CA ILE A 54 1.16 -10.12 -5.91
C ILE A 54 2.12 -10.23 -4.72
N ASN A 55 2.90 -11.29 -4.66
CA ASN A 55 3.74 -11.57 -3.50
C ASN A 55 5.05 -10.74 -3.51
N CYS A 56 5.63 -10.44 -4.67
CA CYS A 56 6.92 -9.77 -4.76
C CYS A 56 6.92 -8.39 -4.09
N ARG A 57 5.80 -7.69 -4.03
CA ARG A 57 5.65 -6.38 -3.39
C ARG A 57 6.06 -6.44 -1.91
N SER A 58 5.45 -7.36 -1.18
CA SER A 58 5.76 -7.58 0.25
C SER A 58 7.10 -8.25 0.47
N LEU A 59 7.49 -9.18 -0.40
CA LEU A 59 8.79 -9.84 -0.31
C LEU A 59 9.92 -8.85 -0.56
N MET A 60 9.72 -7.86 -1.44
CA MET A 60 10.67 -6.76 -1.66
C MET A 60 10.84 -5.91 -0.41
N THR A 61 9.75 -5.56 0.27
CA THR A 61 9.79 -4.85 1.55
C THR A 61 10.62 -5.60 2.58
N ASN A 62 10.35 -6.89 2.76
CA ASN A 62 11.09 -7.73 3.70
C ASN A 62 12.57 -7.89 3.32
N TRP A 63 12.88 -8.00 2.03
CA TRP A 63 14.26 -8.07 1.57
C TRP A 63 15.01 -6.77 1.80
N LEU A 64 14.38 -5.62 1.54
CA LEU A 64 14.98 -4.32 1.83
C LEU A 64 15.23 -4.15 3.35
N ALA A 65 14.24 -4.52 4.18
CA ALA A 65 14.32 -4.38 5.63
C ALA A 65 15.21 -5.42 6.32
N GLY A 66 15.46 -6.53 5.67
CA GLY A 66 16.19 -7.67 6.27
C GLY A 66 17.56 -7.30 6.79
N GLY A 67 17.85 -7.67 8.04
CA GLY A 67 19.06 -7.33 8.79
C GLY A 67 19.04 -5.92 9.40
N SER A 68 17.97 -5.15 9.26
CA SER A 68 17.75 -3.90 10.00
C SER A 68 17.22 -4.17 11.42
N CYS A 69 17.09 -3.12 12.23
CA CYS A 69 16.50 -3.20 13.56
C CYS A 69 15.02 -3.67 13.55
N TYR A 70 14.29 -3.46 12.44
CA TYR A 70 12.91 -3.89 12.29
C TYR A 70 12.74 -5.33 11.78
N LEU A 71 13.80 -5.91 11.19
CA LEU A 71 13.80 -7.29 10.72
C LEU A 71 15.18 -7.94 10.92
N PRO A 72 15.64 -8.08 12.18
CA PRO A 72 17.03 -8.44 12.47
C PRO A 72 17.38 -9.89 12.09
N ASP A 73 16.40 -10.80 12.14
CA ASP A 73 16.64 -12.23 11.91
C ASP A 73 16.76 -12.60 10.42
N LYS A 74 16.28 -11.74 9.52
CA LYS A 74 16.40 -11.95 8.07
C LYS A 74 17.73 -11.42 7.56
N LYS A 75 18.79 -12.23 7.65
CA LYS A 75 20.17 -11.80 7.37
C LYS A 75 20.47 -11.46 5.92
N ASP A 76 19.69 -11.99 4.96
CA ASP A 76 19.93 -11.82 3.51
C ASP A 76 19.34 -10.52 2.94
N GLY A 77 19.07 -9.52 3.78
CA GLY A 77 18.46 -8.28 3.37
C GLY A 77 19.45 -7.16 3.06
N LYS A 78 18.88 -5.99 2.75
CA LYS A 78 19.63 -4.75 2.44
C LYS A 78 19.84 -3.85 3.65
N LYS A 79 19.34 -4.21 4.81
CA LYS A 79 19.46 -3.49 6.08
C LYS A 79 18.85 -2.07 6.05
N VAL A 80 17.90 -1.84 5.13
CA VAL A 80 17.16 -0.57 5.09
C VAL A 80 16.20 -0.53 6.27
N PRO A 81 16.22 0.48 7.15
CA PRO A 81 15.35 0.54 8.32
C PRO A 81 13.93 0.99 7.91
N ILE A 82 13.22 0.09 7.23
CA ILE A 82 11.82 0.31 6.83
C ILE A 82 10.94 0.07 8.05
N GLU A 83 10.16 1.07 8.45
CA GLU A 83 9.33 1.05 9.64
C GLU A 83 7.91 0.60 9.34
N LEU A 84 7.38 0.92 8.15
CA LEU A 84 6.06 0.49 7.72
C LEU A 84 5.99 0.24 6.20
N ALA A 85 4.97 -0.47 5.78
CA ALA A 85 4.61 -0.67 4.38
C ALA A 85 3.15 -0.23 4.14
N LEU A 86 2.92 0.61 3.15
CA LEU A 86 1.59 1.05 2.74
C LEU A 86 1.37 0.74 1.27
N ALA A 87 0.33 -0.05 0.97
CA ALA A 87 -0.16 -0.25 -0.38
C ALA A 87 -1.33 0.72 -0.63
N VAL A 88 -1.22 1.49 -1.70
CA VAL A 88 -2.25 2.47 -2.10
C VAL A 88 -2.97 1.95 -3.34
N HIS A 89 -4.25 1.72 -3.21
CA HIS A 89 -5.11 1.11 -4.22
C HIS A 89 -6.34 1.98 -4.51
N SER A 90 -7.11 1.57 -5.50
CA SER A 90 -8.49 1.95 -5.72
C SER A 90 -9.36 0.70 -5.82
N ASP A 91 -10.51 0.72 -5.20
CA ASP A 91 -11.43 -0.41 -5.11
C ASP A 91 -12.43 -0.44 -6.27
N ALA A 92 -13.13 -1.56 -6.41
CA ALA A 92 -14.16 -1.84 -7.40
C ALA A 92 -15.56 -1.90 -6.76
N GLY A 93 -15.94 -0.88 -6.03
CA GLY A 93 -17.28 -0.77 -5.44
C GLY A 93 -18.21 0.10 -6.29
N TYR A 94 -19.52 -0.17 -6.24
CA TYR A 94 -20.52 0.61 -6.94
C TYR A 94 -21.77 0.84 -6.06
N LYS A 95 -22.35 2.04 -6.15
CA LYS A 95 -23.61 2.38 -5.51
C LYS A 95 -24.58 2.99 -6.52
N ALA A 96 -25.75 2.38 -6.66
CA ALA A 96 -26.76 2.80 -7.63
C ALA A 96 -27.45 4.14 -7.25
N ASP A 97 -27.37 4.54 -6.00
CA ASP A 97 -27.98 5.78 -5.47
C ASP A 97 -27.05 7.02 -5.64
N ASN A 98 -25.95 6.89 -6.37
CA ASN A 98 -24.93 7.90 -6.55
C ASN A 98 -24.32 8.43 -5.24
N SER A 99 -24.37 7.68 -4.15
CA SER A 99 -23.60 8.00 -2.95
C SER A 99 -22.14 7.55 -3.07
N PHE A 100 -21.25 8.11 -2.24
CA PHE A 100 -19.85 7.70 -2.22
C PHE A 100 -19.69 6.26 -1.71
N VAL A 101 -18.83 5.47 -2.36
CA VAL A 101 -18.27 4.22 -1.83
C VAL A 101 -17.16 4.55 -0.85
N GLY A 102 -16.30 5.48 -1.25
CA GLY A 102 -15.27 6.08 -0.40
C GLY A 102 -14.10 5.17 -0.04
N THR A 103 -13.52 5.40 1.12
CA THR A 103 -12.25 4.80 1.54
C THR A 103 -12.46 3.50 2.35
N LEU A 104 -11.55 2.54 2.14
CA LEU A 104 -11.43 1.32 2.94
C LEU A 104 -9.99 1.10 3.37
N GLY A 105 -9.78 0.74 4.63
CA GLY A 105 -8.51 0.23 5.13
C GLY A 105 -8.54 -1.29 5.24
N ILE A 106 -7.41 -1.96 4.93
CA ILE A 106 -7.28 -3.41 5.07
C ILE A 106 -6.01 -3.71 5.86
N CYS A 107 -6.10 -4.66 6.78
CA CYS A 107 -4.98 -5.24 7.51
C CYS A 107 -5.14 -6.76 7.60
N THR A 108 -4.11 -7.45 8.10
CA THR A 108 -4.17 -8.87 8.41
C THR A 108 -3.59 -9.10 9.81
N THR A 109 -4.44 -9.43 10.79
CA THR A 109 -4.02 -9.74 12.16
C THR A 109 -4.36 -11.16 12.58
N GLN A 110 -5.27 -11.82 11.87
CA GLN A 110 -5.78 -13.15 12.24
C GLN A 110 -5.09 -14.29 11.51
N GLU A 111 -4.45 -14.03 10.38
CA GLU A 111 -3.79 -15.04 9.56
C GLU A 111 -2.28 -14.82 9.50
N GLY A 112 -1.54 -15.90 9.29
CA GLY A 112 -0.07 -15.89 9.28
C GLY A 112 0.53 -15.70 10.68
N ASN A 113 1.74 -15.14 10.72
CA ASN A 113 2.41 -14.81 11.98
C ASN A 113 1.64 -13.74 12.73
N LYS A 114 1.50 -13.92 14.04
CA LYS A 114 0.81 -12.96 14.91
C LYS A 114 1.69 -11.79 15.32
N THR A 115 2.98 -11.91 15.11
CA THR A 115 4.00 -10.89 15.38
C THR A 115 4.70 -10.47 14.09
N LEU A 116 5.29 -9.29 14.11
CA LEU A 116 6.19 -8.73 13.11
C LEU A 116 7.64 -9.17 13.39
N GLY A 117 8.56 -8.83 12.51
CA GLY A 117 9.96 -9.25 12.59
C GLY A 117 10.73 -8.74 13.80
N ASP A 118 10.30 -7.65 14.40
CA ASP A 118 10.81 -7.08 15.66
C ASP A 118 10.09 -7.61 16.91
N GLY A 119 9.14 -8.54 16.74
CA GLY A 119 8.34 -9.11 17.84
C GLY A 119 7.07 -8.34 18.20
N LEU A 120 6.80 -7.18 17.58
CA LEU A 120 5.56 -6.44 17.82
C LEU A 120 4.34 -7.23 17.34
N SER A 121 3.22 -7.04 18.04
CA SER A 121 1.94 -7.61 17.61
C SER A 121 1.47 -6.99 16.29
N ARG A 122 0.99 -7.81 15.34
CA ARG A 122 0.35 -7.32 14.10
C ARG A 122 -0.87 -6.42 14.32
N LYS A 123 -1.38 -6.30 15.53
CA LYS A 123 -2.45 -5.35 15.87
C LYS A 123 -2.05 -3.89 15.60
N VAL A 124 -0.77 -3.56 15.61
CA VAL A 124 -0.29 -2.21 15.22
C VAL A 124 -0.64 -1.88 13.77
N SER A 125 -0.67 -2.87 12.86
CA SER A 125 -1.14 -2.71 11.48
C SER A 125 -2.62 -2.34 11.40
N LYS A 126 -3.45 -2.90 12.28
CA LYS A 126 -4.87 -2.52 12.37
C LYS A 126 -5.02 -1.07 12.81
N THR A 127 -4.26 -0.66 13.82
CA THR A 127 -4.24 0.74 14.27
C THR A 127 -3.85 1.70 13.15
N LEU A 128 -2.84 1.35 12.33
CA LEU A 128 -2.45 2.12 11.15
C LEU A 128 -3.62 2.25 10.15
N ALA A 129 -4.27 1.14 9.80
CA ALA A 129 -5.39 1.13 8.86
C ALA A 129 -6.57 1.96 9.36
N GLU A 130 -6.93 1.85 10.65
CA GLU A 130 -8.01 2.63 11.27
C GLU A 130 -7.71 4.14 11.28
N GLN A 131 -6.47 4.52 11.58
CA GLN A 131 -6.05 5.93 11.55
C GLN A 131 -6.04 6.49 10.13
N LEU A 132 -5.60 5.73 9.14
CA LEU A 132 -5.63 6.14 7.73
C LEU A 132 -7.06 6.45 7.30
N VAL A 133 -8.00 5.53 7.51
CA VAL A 133 -9.40 5.69 7.10
C VAL A 133 -10.05 6.89 7.79
N SER A 134 -9.90 7.00 9.11
CA SER A 134 -10.54 8.07 9.88
C SER A 134 -9.99 9.46 9.54
N ASN A 135 -8.68 9.58 9.35
CA ASN A 135 -8.04 10.84 9.01
C ASN A 135 -8.34 11.27 7.58
N VAL A 136 -8.32 10.34 6.62
CA VAL A 136 -8.69 10.60 5.22
C VAL A 136 -10.12 11.11 5.14
N LYS A 137 -11.07 10.42 5.81
CA LYS A 137 -12.47 10.88 5.85
C LYS A 137 -12.56 12.32 6.37
N ARG A 138 -12.01 12.58 7.56
CA ARG A 138 -12.08 13.90 8.19
C ARG A 138 -11.50 14.99 7.28
N ASP A 139 -10.34 14.74 6.67
CA ASP A 139 -9.64 15.73 5.89
C ASP A 139 -10.35 16.00 4.56
N ILE A 140 -10.96 14.98 3.92
CA ILE A 140 -11.78 15.14 2.71
C ILE A 140 -13.10 15.85 3.04
N ASP A 141 -13.80 15.45 4.09
CA ASP A 141 -15.05 16.11 4.53
C ASP A 141 -14.83 17.61 4.74
N ASN A 142 -13.73 17.97 5.41
CA ASN A 142 -13.41 19.36 5.68
C ASN A 142 -13.02 20.17 4.43
N ALA A 143 -12.26 19.57 3.52
CA ALA A 143 -11.76 20.28 2.34
C ALA A 143 -12.79 20.43 1.24
N PHE A 144 -13.71 19.48 1.11
CA PHE A 144 -14.69 19.44 0.01
C PHE A 144 -16.14 19.63 0.47
N HIS A 145 -16.36 19.77 1.78
CA HIS A 145 -17.72 19.94 2.36
C HIS A 145 -18.69 18.83 1.94
N VAL A 146 -18.19 17.58 1.90
CA VAL A 146 -18.95 16.38 1.57
C VAL A 146 -19.06 15.46 2.77
N ASN A 147 -19.93 14.48 2.70
CA ASN A 147 -19.93 13.36 3.63
C ASN A 147 -19.24 12.16 2.96
N TRP A 148 -17.90 12.16 2.99
CA TRP A 148 -17.11 11.11 2.40
C TRP A 148 -17.37 9.77 3.09
N ALA A 149 -17.68 8.76 2.32
CA ALA A 149 -17.97 7.45 2.87
C ALA A 149 -16.69 6.72 3.30
N THR A 150 -16.83 5.91 4.33
CA THR A 150 -15.83 4.94 4.73
C THR A 150 -16.48 3.62 5.09
N ARG A 151 -15.71 2.56 4.95
CA ARG A 151 -16.11 1.23 5.42
C ARG A 151 -15.28 0.87 6.66
N SER A 152 -15.81 -0.01 7.54
CA SER A 152 -15.00 -0.56 8.64
C SER A 152 -13.77 -1.25 8.09
N VAL A 153 -12.66 -1.15 8.80
CA VAL A 153 -11.41 -1.81 8.42
C VAL A 153 -11.61 -3.31 8.25
N TRP A 154 -11.17 -3.84 7.13
CA TRP A 154 -11.18 -5.27 6.87
C TRP A 154 -9.94 -5.94 7.44
N ASP A 155 -10.14 -6.90 8.33
CA ASP A 155 -9.08 -7.80 8.78
C ASP A 155 -9.17 -9.08 7.95
N ARG A 156 -8.43 -9.13 6.84
CA ARG A 156 -8.51 -10.20 5.84
C ARG A 156 -7.16 -10.58 5.28
N ASN A 157 -7.11 -11.79 4.72
CA ASN A 157 -5.90 -12.39 4.15
C ASN A 157 -5.53 -11.79 2.78
N TYR A 158 -4.80 -10.68 2.81
CA TYR A 158 -4.16 -10.12 1.62
C TYR A 158 -2.64 -10.25 1.72
N SER A 159 -1.95 -10.52 0.61
CA SER A 159 -0.50 -10.68 0.61
C SER A 159 0.23 -9.41 1.08
N GLU A 160 -0.27 -8.24 0.68
CA GLU A 160 0.33 -6.92 1.01
C GLU A 160 0.17 -6.50 2.48
N THR A 161 -0.65 -7.23 3.25
CA THR A 161 -0.82 -7.00 4.69
C THR A 161 -0.43 -8.20 5.55
N ARG A 162 -0.38 -9.40 4.97
CA ARG A 162 0.01 -10.62 5.66
C ARG A 162 1.51 -10.91 5.62
N LEU A 163 2.15 -10.65 4.47
CA LEU A 163 3.55 -11.02 4.26
C LEU A 163 4.57 -10.01 4.78
N PRO A 164 4.31 -8.68 4.82
CA PRO A 164 5.28 -7.78 5.42
C PRO A 164 5.54 -8.10 6.88
N GLU A 165 6.81 -8.05 7.27
CA GLU A 165 7.26 -8.25 8.64
C GLU A 165 7.46 -6.92 9.39
N VAL A 166 6.93 -5.84 8.82
CA VAL A 166 6.79 -4.50 9.41
C VAL A 166 5.31 -4.12 9.45
N PRO A 167 4.88 -3.14 10.25
CA PRO A 167 3.51 -2.63 10.23
C PRO A 167 3.04 -2.35 8.80
N SER A 168 1.86 -2.85 8.44
CA SER A 168 1.41 -2.76 7.04
C SER A 168 -0.10 -2.58 6.91
N ALA A 169 -0.51 -1.80 5.91
CA ALA A 169 -1.92 -1.61 5.56
C ALA A 169 -2.09 -1.48 4.05
N ILE A 170 -3.28 -1.83 3.55
CA ILE A 170 -3.76 -1.37 2.26
C ILE A 170 -4.74 -0.23 2.51
N LEU A 171 -4.61 0.83 1.74
CA LEU A 171 -5.57 1.92 1.67
C LEU A 171 -6.23 1.92 0.29
N GLU A 172 -7.46 1.47 0.23
CA GLU A 172 -8.34 1.67 -0.91
C GLU A 172 -8.86 3.11 -0.83
N THR A 173 -8.30 3.97 -1.66
CA THR A 173 -8.51 5.43 -1.57
C THR A 173 -9.93 5.85 -1.92
N LEU A 174 -10.48 5.24 -2.95
CA LEU A 174 -11.82 5.46 -3.51
C LEU A 174 -12.21 4.28 -4.38
N SER A 175 -13.44 4.25 -4.88
CA SER A 175 -13.83 3.27 -5.89
C SER A 175 -13.68 3.82 -7.31
N HIS A 176 -12.92 3.11 -8.16
CA HIS A 176 -12.76 3.44 -9.57
C HIS A 176 -13.96 3.04 -10.45
N GLN A 177 -14.98 2.38 -9.88
CA GLN A 177 -16.23 2.01 -10.56
C GLN A 177 -17.41 2.89 -10.14
N ASN A 178 -17.25 3.74 -9.12
CA ASN A 178 -18.31 4.58 -8.61
C ASN A 178 -18.17 6.01 -9.14
N PHE A 179 -19.18 6.47 -9.90
CA PHE A 179 -19.09 7.75 -10.60
C PHE A 179 -18.80 8.94 -9.66
N PRO A 180 -19.49 9.12 -8.50
CA PRO A 180 -19.16 10.22 -7.59
C PRO A 180 -17.73 10.17 -7.06
N ASP A 181 -17.22 8.98 -6.74
CA ASP A 181 -15.83 8.79 -6.27
C ASP A 181 -14.83 9.24 -7.34
N ILE A 182 -15.03 8.78 -8.59
CA ILE A 182 -14.15 9.11 -9.71
C ILE A 182 -14.18 10.60 -10.04
N MET A 183 -15.36 11.22 -10.05
CA MET A 183 -15.48 12.65 -10.32
C MET A 183 -14.67 13.47 -9.33
N LEU A 184 -14.79 13.17 -8.04
CA LEU A 184 -13.98 13.83 -7.01
C LEU A 184 -12.50 13.44 -7.13
N GLY A 185 -12.21 12.17 -7.41
CA GLY A 185 -10.86 11.65 -7.58
C GLY A 185 -10.08 12.22 -8.76
N GLN A 186 -10.74 12.86 -9.75
CA GLN A 186 -10.07 13.59 -10.83
C GLN A 186 -9.56 14.97 -10.38
N ASP A 187 -10.15 15.55 -9.31
CA ASP A 187 -9.71 16.86 -8.81
C ASP A 187 -8.28 16.77 -8.24
N PRO A 188 -7.33 17.58 -8.73
CA PRO A 188 -5.98 17.65 -8.17
C PRO A 188 -5.95 18.00 -6.68
N ASN A 189 -6.90 18.85 -6.21
CA ASN A 189 -6.99 19.21 -4.79
C ASN A 189 -7.41 18.03 -3.92
N PHE A 190 -8.28 17.14 -4.45
CA PHE A 190 -8.62 15.89 -3.77
C PHE A 190 -7.39 15.00 -3.61
N LYS A 191 -6.62 14.81 -4.70
CA LYS A 191 -5.40 14.00 -4.67
C LYS A 191 -4.39 14.57 -3.69
N PHE A 192 -4.22 15.89 -3.65
CA PHE A 192 -3.35 16.56 -2.70
C PHE A 192 -3.82 16.40 -1.25
N THR A 193 -5.11 16.63 -1.00
CA THR A 193 -5.71 16.46 0.34
C THR A 193 -5.56 15.04 0.85
N LEU A 194 -5.84 14.04 -0.01
CA LEU A 194 -5.65 12.63 0.28
C LEU A 194 -4.18 12.32 0.64
N ALA A 195 -3.25 12.71 -0.23
CA ALA A 195 -1.83 12.46 -0.02
C ALA A 195 -1.32 13.13 1.27
N ARG A 196 -1.75 14.37 1.53
CA ARG A 196 -1.40 15.08 2.76
C ARG A 196 -2.01 14.42 4.01
N SER A 197 -3.21 13.89 3.92
CA SER A 197 -3.84 13.16 5.02
C SER A 197 -3.07 11.88 5.34
N VAL A 198 -2.67 11.12 4.32
CA VAL A 198 -1.81 9.94 4.47
C VAL A 198 -0.49 10.31 5.11
N TYR A 199 0.20 11.34 4.61
CA TYR A 199 1.45 11.84 5.18
C TYR A 199 1.32 12.18 6.67
N LYS A 200 0.31 12.98 7.04
CA LYS A 200 0.07 13.35 8.45
C LYS A 200 -0.20 12.12 9.32
N THR A 201 -0.91 11.15 8.78
CA THR A 201 -1.23 9.92 9.50
C THR A 201 0.02 9.08 9.76
N ILE A 202 0.85 8.87 8.75
CA ILE A 202 2.12 8.16 8.88
C ILE A 202 3.01 8.87 9.91
N LEU A 203 3.20 10.18 9.77
CA LEU A 203 4.03 10.96 10.68
C LEU A 203 3.58 10.82 12.15
N LYS A 204 2.26 10.91 12.39
CA LYS A 204 1.70 10.72 13.73
C LYS A 204 1.85 9.29 14.22
N TYR A 205 1.60 8.32 13.36
CA TYR A 205 1.71 6.90 13.68
C TYR A 205 3.14 6.56 14.12
N GLU A 206 4.14 6.92 13.32
CA GLU A 206 5.56 6.68 13.63
C GLU A 206 5.99 7.40 14.91
N ALA A 207 5.61 8.66 15.07
CA ALA A 207 5.91 9.39 16.31
C ALA A 207 5.35 8.68 17.54
N ASN A 208 4.12 8.17 17.47
CA ASN A 208 3.51 7.41 18.55
C ASN A 208 4.24 6.09 18.81
N MET A 209 4.63 5.36 17.75
CA MET A 209 5.39 4.11 17.86
C MET A 209 6.73 4.32 18.59
N HIS A 210 7.36 5.48 18.39
CA HIS A 210 8.63 5.84 19.03
C HIS A 210 8.48 6.66 20.31
N GLY A 211 7.27 6.91 20.80
CA GLY A 211 7.02 7.74 21.98
C GLY A 211 7.52 9.19 21.81
N LYS A 212 7.46 9.72 20.57
CA LYS A 212 7.94 11.05 20.22
C LYS A 212 6.81 12.00 19.88
N THR A 213 7.07 13.29 20.02
CA THR A 213 6.22 14.34 19.47
C THR A 213 6.44 14.45 17.97
N TYR A 214 5.43 14.94 17.23
CA TYR A 214 5.54 15.20 15.81
C TYR A 214 5.08 16.62 15.47
N SER A 215 5.63 17.16 14.40
CA SER A 215 5.23 18.44 13.84
C SER A 215 4.91 18.27 12.36
N VAL A 216 3.76 18.74 11.94
CA VAL A 216 3.37 18.74 10.54
C VAL A 216 3.93 20.01 9.89
N GLN A 217 4.69 19.84 8.82
CA GLN A 217 5.22 20.96 8.07
C GLN A 217 4.06 21.80 7.48
N PRO A 218 4.03 23.12 7.70
CA PRO A 218 2.99 23.97 7.14
C PRO A 218 3.02 23.94 5.60
N LEU A 219 1.89 24.23 4.98
CA LEU A 219 1.85 24.49 3.56
C LEU A 219 2.53 25.84 3.27
N ALA A 220 3.11 25.96 2.07
CA ALA A 220 3.56 27.26 1.61
C ALA A 220 2.37 28.25 1.62
N PRO A 221 2.58 29.51 1.97
CA PRO A 221 1.55 30.53 1.86
C PRO A 221 0.99 30.55 0.42
N SER A 222 -0.34 30.55 0.29
CA SER A 222 -0.97 30.85 -1.00
C SER A 222 -0.80 32.34 -1.30
N ASN A 223 -0.25 32.65 -2.46
CA ASN A 223 -0.25 34.03 -2.99
C ASN A 223 -1.65 34.45 -3.36
#